data_b249444aa615956e4c2d7e7daff89773
#
_entry.id   b249444aa615956e4c2d7e7daff89773
#
_cell.length_a   1.000
_cell.length_b   1.000
_cell.length_c   1.000
_cell.angle_alpha   90.00
_cell.angle_beta   90.00
_cell.angle_gamma   90.00
#
_symmetry.space_group_name_H-M   'P 1'
#
loop_
_entity.id
_entity.type
_entity.pdbx_description
1 polymer ?
#
loop_
_entity_poly.entity_id
_entity_poly.type
_entity_poly.pdbx_seq_one_letter_code
_entity_poly.pdbx_strand_id
1 'polypeptide(L)'
;SVYRGIMPDAYLDGPALADLQAKWHGRMTAPADGQQVWCADSDGQAVGFLCALRADATPWGALVDNLHLLPAARGHGAGKRLMGEAARWAIAQGITQLHLLVYEGNAAAIGFYEALGGVMVNRGWQPGADGQYAWVLTYHWPEIAALAALR
;
A
#
# COMPACT_ATOMS: atom_id res chain seq x y z
N SER A 1 -3.62 13.00 -3.19
CA SER A 1 -3.94 11.67 -2.65
C SER A 1 -4.17 10.67 -3.76
N VAL A 2 -3.77 9.42 -3.52
CA VAL A 2 -3.97 8.33 -4.51
C VAL A 2 -5.45 7.99 -4.71
N TYR A 3 -6.31 8.41 -3.81
CA TYR A 3 -7.75 8.14 -3.90
C TYR A 3 -8.55 9.29 -4.50
N ARG A 4 -7.90 10.41 -4.81
CA ARG A 4 -8.59 11.57 -5.39
C ARG A 4 -9.08 11.24 -6.79
N GLY A 5 -10.35 11.56 -7.08
CA GLY A 5 -11.02 11.17 -8.31
C GLY A 5 -11.72 9.81 -8.24
N ILE A 6 -11.45 9.01 -7.19
CA ILE A 6 -12.09 7.71 -6.95
C ILE A 6 -13.05 7.83 -5.77
N MET A 7 -12.67 8.63 -4.76
CA MET A 7 -13.52 8.99 -3.62
C MET A 7 -13.86 10.48 -3.68
N PRO A 8 -14.95 10.92 -3.02
CA PRO A 8 -15.27 12.35 -2.95
C PRO A 8 -14.12 13.15 -2.35
N ASP A 9 -13.75 14.27 -2.99
CA ASP A 9 -12.64 15.10 -2.54
C ASP A 9 -12.83 15.62 -1.12
N ALA A 10 -14.07 15.99 -0.75
CA ALA A 10 -14.37 16.46 0.60
C ALA A 10 -14.02 15.42 1.68
N TYR A 11 -14.21 14.15 1.38
CA TYR A 11 -13.83 13.06 2.29
C TYR A 11 -12.31 12.95 2.41
N LEU A 12 -11.60 13.04 1.28
CA LEU A 12 -10.13 12.91 1.24
C LEU A 12 -9.43 14.11 1.89
N ASP A 13 -9.99 15.32 1.73
CA ASP A 13 -9.36 16.54 2.25
C ASP A 13 -9.60 16.77 3.75
N GLY A 14 -10.61 16.13 4.31
CA GLY A 14 -10.98 16.33 5.71
C GLY A 14 -11.05 15.01 6.49
N PRO A 15 -12.24 14.37 6.53
CA PRO A 15 -12.43 13.20 7.41
C PRO A 15 -11.49 12.04 7.11
N ALA A 16 -11.22 11.77 5.82
CA ALA A 16 -10.38 10.62 5.46
C ALA A 16 -8.96 10.75 5.99
N LEU A 17 -8.38 11.96 5.90
CA LEU A 17 -7.03 12.20 6.39
C LEU A 17 -6.97 12.01 7.91
N ALA A 18 -7.91 12.59 8.64
CA ALA A 18 -7.97 12.47 10.10
C ALA A 18 -8.20 11.01 10.51
N ASP A 19 -9.12 10.30 9.84
CA ASP A 19 -9.43 8.90 10.11
C ASP A 19 -8.21 8.01 9.86
N LEU A 20 -7.51 8.23 8.76
CA LEU A 20 -6.29 7.47 8.44
C LEU A 20 -5.20 7.72 9.46
N GLN A 21 -4.98 8.97 9.83
CA GLN A 21 -3.96 9.31 10.82
C GLN A 21 -4.25 8.66 12.17
N ALA A 22 -5.49 8.72 12.64
CA ALA A 22 -5.88 8.10 13.91
C ALA A 22 -5.73 6.58 13.86
N LYS A 23 -6.18 5.95 12.79
CA LYS A 23 -6.09 4.50 12.59
C LYS A 23 -4.63 4.04 12.58
N TRP A 24 -3.79 4.72 11.81
CA TRP A 24 -2.40 4.30 11.65
C TRP A 24 -1.54 4.64 12.85
N HIS A 25 -1.85 5.71 13.58
CA HIS A 25 -1.18 6.00 14.84
C HIS A 25 -1.30 4.82 15.80
N GLY A 26 -2.52 4.28 15.97
CA GLY A 26 -2.73 3.10 16.81
C GLY A 26 -1.95 1.88 16.33
N ARG A 27 -1.91 1.62 15.03
CA ARG A 27 -1.17 0.49 14.46
C ARG A 27 0.35 0.64 14.60
N MET A 28 0.85 1.87 14.50
CA MET A 28 2.28 2.14 14.63
C MET A 28 2.77 1.98 16.08
N THR A 29 1.93 2.32 17.06
CA THR A 29 2.29 2.23 18.47
C THR A 29 2.07 0.84 19.06
N ALA A 30 1.11 0.07 18.50
CA ALA A 30 0.78 -1.28 18.96
C ALA A 30 0.34 -2.15 17.78
N PRO A 31 1.27 -2.53 16.87
CA PRO A 31 0.91 -3.34 15.71
C PRO A 31 0.44 -4.73 16.14
N ALA A 32 -0.57 -5.26 15.43
CA ALA A 32 -1.06 -6.61 15.64
C ALA A 32 -0.01 -7.64 15.19
N ASP A 33 -0.12 -8.87 15.69
CA ASP A 33 0.74 -9.96 15.22
C ASP A 33 0.57 -10.18 13.71
N GLY A 34 1.69 -10.38 13.03
CA GLY A 34 1.69 -10.57 11.58
C GLY A 34 1.45 -9.29 10.79
N GLN A 35 1.65 -8.15 11.42
CA GLN A 35 1.48 -6.84 10.80
C GLN A 35 2.69 -5.98 11.07
N GLN A 36 3.07 -5.15 10.09
CA GLN A 36 4.14 -4.18 10.24
C GLN A 36 3.76 -2.89 9.52
N VAL A 37 4.15 -1.75 10.11
CA VAL A 37 3.89 -0.43 9.54
C VAL A 37 5.20 0.34 9.46
N TRP A 38 5.41 1.04 8.35
CA TRP A 38 6.54 1.93 8.14
C TRP A 38 6.04 3.32 7.80
N CYS A 39 6.75 4.34 8.30
CA CYS A 39 6.51 5.72 7.92
C CYS A 39 7.68 6.27 7.12
N ALA A 40 7.37 7.11 6.14
CA ALA A 40 8.35 7.94 5.47
C ALA A 40 8.23 9.36 6.00
N ASP A 41 9.35 9.92 6.44
CA ASP A 41 9.40 11.28 6.99
C ASP A 41 10.21 12.20 6.08
N SER A 42 9.83 13.48 6.06
CA SER A 42 10.60 14.54 5.44
C SER A 42 10.60 15.74 6.39
N ASP A 43 11.78 16.17 6.78
CA ASP A 43 11.97 17.30 7.71
C ASP A 43 11.16 17.16 9.00
N GLY A 44 11.10 15.94 9.55
CA GLY A 44 10.41 15.66 10.80
C GLY A 44 8.91 15.50 10.67
N GLN A 45 8.37 15.53 9.45
CA GLN A 45 6.94 15.32 9.20
C GLN A 45 6.71 14.03 8.44
N ALA A 46 5.70 13.26 8.86
CA ALA A 46 5.32 12.05 8.15
C ALA A 46 4.71 12.44 6.80
N VAL A 47 5.26 11.93 5.71
CA VAL A 47 4.81 12.21 4.34
C VAL A 47 4.21 10.97 3.66
N GLY A 48 4.26 9.84 4.30
CA GLY A 48 3.66 8.61 3.78
C GLY A 48 3.82 7.45 4.75
N PHE A 49 3.12 6.37 4.47
CA PHE A 49 3.23 5.14 5.26
C PHE A 49 2.84 3.92 4.41
N LEU A 50 3.26 2.76 4.87
CA LEU A 50 2.88 1.48 4.30
C LEU A 50 2.58 0.52 5.44
N CYS A 51 1.52 -0.28 5.28
CA CYS A 51 1.20 -1.38 6.18
C CYS A 51 1.22 -2.68 5.41
N ALA A 52 1.87 -3.69 5.95
CA ALA A 52 1.88 -5.05 5.39
C ALA A 52 1.36 -6.05 6.40
N LEU A 53 0.65 -7.06 5.90
CA LEU A 53 0.05 -8.16 6.68
C LEU A 53 0.52 -9.50 6.12
N ARG A 54 0.62 -10.52 6.97
CA ARG A 54 1.00 -11.86 6.52
C ARG A 54 0.02 -12.47 5.52
N ALA A 55 -1.28 -12.27 5.71
CA ALA A 55 -2.33 -12.74 4.80
C ALA A 55 -2.21 -14.23 4.44
N ASP A 56 -2.07 -15.09 5.45
CA ASP A 56 -1.81 -16.53 5.26
C ASP A 56 -2.96 -17.27 4.56
N ALA A 57 -4.14 -16.66 4.46
CA ALA A 57 -5.29 -17.26 3.80
C ALA A 57 -5.31 -17.09 2.28
N THR A 58 -4.36 -16.34 1.71
CA THR A 58 -4.29 -16.13 0.27
C THR A 58 -3.10 -16.85 -0.36
N PRO A 59 -3.18 -17.22 -1.66
CA PRO A 59 -2.06 -17.86 -2.34
C PRO A 59 -0.97 -16.88 -2.81
N TRP A 60 -1.14 -15.57 -2.56
CA TRP A 60 -0.31 -14.53 -3.17
C TRP A 60 0.72 -13.92 -2.20
N GLY A 61 0.92 -14.52 -1.05
CA GLY A 61 1.90 -14.07 -0.07
C GLY A 61 1.38 -12.94 0.81
N ALA A 62 2.28 -12.11 1.33
CA ALA A 62 1.91 -11.02 2.21
C ALA A 62 1.11 -9.95 1.46
N LEU A 63 0.21 -9.29 2.18
CA LEU A 63 -0.63 -8.22 1.64
C LEU A 63 -0.05 -6.86 2.03
N VAL A 64 0.17 -6.00 1.04
CA VAL A 64 0.36 -4.58 1.27
C VAL A 64 -1.04 -3.98 1.41
N ASP A 65 -1.49 -3.83 2.66
CA ASP A 65 -2.87 -3.41 2.95
C ASP A 65 -3.09 -1.94 2.63
N ASN A 66 -2.05 -1.13 2.83
CA ASN A 66 -2.15 0.30 2.56
C ASN A 66 -0.78 0.86 2.22
N LEU A 67 -0.74 1.68 1.18
CA LEU A 67 0.42 2.50 0.84
C LEU A 67 -0.11 3.89 0.51
N HIS A 68 0.28 4.88 1.31
CA HIS A 68 -0.19 6.25 1.14
C HIS A 68 1.00 7.20 1.16
N LEU A 69 1.04 8.11 0.20
CA LEU A 69 2.02 9.18 0.11
C LEU A 69 1.30 10.50 -0.08
N LEU A 70 1.73 11.52 0.64
CA LEU A 70 1.28 12.87 0.33
C LEU A 70 1.75 13.27 -1.07
N PRO A 71 0.99 14.09 -1.81
CA PRO A 71 1.36 14.46 -3.18
C PRO A 71 2.77 15.05 -3.29
N ALA A 72 3.20 15.83 -2.31
CA ALA A 72 4.53 16.44 -2.32
C ALA A 72 5.67 15.41 -2.17
N ALA A 73 5.38 14.23 -1.65
CA ALA A 73 6.39 13.18 -1.46
C ALA A 73 6.51 12.24 -2.67
N ARG A 74 5.60 12.34 -3.64
CA ARG A 74 5.63 11.49 -4.82
C ARG A 74 6.77 11.90 -5.74
N GLY A 75 7.34 10.91 -6.44
CA GLY A 75 8.45 11.17 -7.36
C GLY A 75 9.81 11.29 -6.70
N HIS A 76 9.91 11.11 -5.39
CA HIS A 76 11.17 11.21 -4.64
C HIS A 76 11.68 9.85 -4.11
N GLY A 77 11.10 8.76 -4.60
CA GLY A 77 11.55 7.42 -4.23
C GLY A 77 11.03 6.88 -2.91
N ALA A 78 10.19 7.62 -2.19
CA ALA A 78 9.64 7.16 -0.91
C ALA A 78 8.81 5.89 -1.06
N GLY A 79 7.96 5.81 -2.08
CA GLY A 79 7.15 4.63 -2.36
C GLY A 79 7.99 3.40 -2.64
N LYS A 80 9.04 3.54 -3.43
CA LYS A 80 9.98 2.44 -3.70
C LYS A 80 10.64 1.94 -2.42
N ARG A 81 11.10 2.87 -1.57
CA ARG A 81 11.75 2.50 -0.31
C ARG A 81 10.78 1.80 0.63
N LEU A 82 9.54 2.26 0.70
CA LEU A 82 8.51 1.61 1.51
C LEU A 82 8.21 0.20 1.00
N MET A 83 8.08 0.01 -0.31
CA MET A 83 7.88 -1.32 -0.90
C MET A 83 9.09 -2.23 -0.64
N GLY A 84 10.29 -1.69 -0.70
CA GLY A 84 11.51 -2.43 -0.35
C GLY A 84 11.52 -2.90 1.10
N GLU A 85 11.09 -2.05 2.02
CA GLU A 85 10.97 -2.41 3.44
C GLU A 85 9.95 -3.54 3.64
N ALA A 86 8.80 -3.45 2.96
CA ALA A 86 7.78 -4.50 3.03
C ALA A 86 8.32 -5.83 2.52
N ALA A 87 9.06 -5.81 1.41
CA ALA A 87 9.65 -7.02 0.85
C ALA A 87 10.69 -7.64 1.81
N ARG A 88 11.55 -6.84 2.40
CA ARG A 88 12.54 -7.31 3.37
C ARG A 88 11.88 -7.92 4.60
N TRP A 89 10.83 -7.29 5.09
CA TRP A 89 10.05 -7.84 6.21
C TRP A 89 9.42 -9.18 5.84
N ALA A 90 8.80 -9.28 4.67
CA ALA A 90 8.16 -10.52 4.22
C ALA A 90 9.19 -11.66 4.15
N ILE A 91 10.36 -11.41 3.57
CA ILE A 91 11.44 -12.41 3.49
C ILE A 91 11.86 -12.84 4.89
N ALA A 92 11.98 -11.91 5.83
CA ALA A 92 12.33 -12.23 7.21
C ALA A 92 11.26 -13.10 7.90
N GLN A 93 10.00 -13.02 7.42
CA GLN A 93 8.90 -13.87 7.89
C GLN A 93 8.81 -15.20 7.14
N GLY A 94 9.73 -15.48 6.23
CA GLY A 94 9.69 -16.68 5.40
C GLY A 94 8.72 -16.59 4.21
N ILE A 95 8.29 -15.38 3.86
CA ILE A 95 7.34 -15.14 2.77
C ILE A 95 8.12 -14.64 1.55
N THR A 96 7.87 -15.23 0.38
CA THR A 96 8.61 -14.93 -0.84
C THR A 96 7.79 -14.16 -1.87
N GLN A 97 6.55 -13.82 -1.56
CA GLN A 97 5.62 -13.17 -2.47
C GLN A 97 4.91 -12.02 -1.77
N LEU A 98 4.53 -11.01 -2.55
CA LEU A 98 3.68 -9.91 -2.10
C LEU A 98 2.52 -9.73 -3.06
N HIS A 99 1.42 -9.19 -2.56
CA HIS A 99 0.32 -8.73 -3.39
C HIS A 99 -0.33 -7.49 -2.77
N LEU A 100 -1.11 -6.78 -3.57
CA LEU A 100 -1.92 -5.67 -3.10
C LEU A 100 -3.15 -5.51 -3.97
N LEU A 101 -4.10 -4.75 -3.46
CA LEU A 101 -5.30 -4.40 -4.18
C LEU A 101 -5.24 -2.92 -4.57
N VAL A 102 -5.68 -2.61 -5.78
CA VAL A 102 -5.71 -1.22 -6.28
C VAL A 102 -6.96 -1.02 -7.11
N TYR A 103 -7.57 0.15 -7.03
CA TYR A 103 -8.70 0.50 -7.89
C TYR A 103 -8.24 0.63 -9.34
N GLU A 104 -9.04 0.07 -10.26
CA GLU A 104 -8.73 0.14 -11.69
C GLU A 104 -8.60 1.59 -12.17
N GLY A 105 -9.35 2.51 -11.57
CA GLY A 105 -9.29 3.92 -11.92
C GLY A 105 -8.02 4.65 -11.46
N ASN A 106 -7.19 4.00 -10.61
CA ASN A 106 -5.98 4.63 -10.10
C ASN A 106 -4.79 4.35 -11.02
N ALA A 107 -4.78 5.00 -12.18
CA ALA A 107 -3.78 4.76 -13.23
C ALA A 107 -2.34 5.07 -12.75
N ALA A 108 -2.17 6.08 -11.90
CA ALA A 108 -0.84 6.45 -11.39
C ALA A 108 -0.26 5.35 -10.52
N ALA A 109 -1.07 4.77 -9.62
CA ALA A 109 -0.64 3.68 -8.75
C ALA A 109 -0.34 2.42 -9.57
N ILE A 110 -1.20 2.10 -10.53
CA ILE A 110 -1.01 0.95 -11.41
C ILE A 110 0.32 1.06 -12.14
N GLY A 111 0.62 2.22 -12.75
CA GLY A 111 1.89 2.45 -13.43
C GLY A 111 3.08 2.29 -12.49
N PHE A 112 2.97 2.76 -11.26
CA PHE A 112 4.02 2.62 -10.25
C PHE A 112 4.26 1.14 -9.91
N TYR A 113 3.19 0.38 -9.66
CA TYR A 113 3.33 -1.05 -9.32
C TYR A 113 3.88 -1.87 -10.48
N GLU A 114 3.43 -1.59 -11.70
CA GLU A 114 3.95 -2.28 -12.90
C GLU A 114 5.42 -1.94 -13.13
N ALA A 115 5.83 -0.71 -12.88
CA ALA A 115 7.24 -0.31 -12.99
C ALA A 115 8.12 -1.06 -11.98
N LEU A 116 7.54 -1.50 -10.86
CA LEU A 116 8.26 -2.31 -9.87
C LEU A 116 8.20 -3.81 -10.15
N GLY A 117 7.60 -4.23 -11.25
CA GLY A 117 7.50 -5.63 -11.64
C GLY A 117 6.24 -6.35 -11.18
N GLY A 118 5.26 -5.61 -10.67
CA GLY A 118 3.96 -6.19 -10.30
C GLY A 118 3.16 -6.63 -11.51
N VAL A 119 2.42 -7.73 -11.36
CA VAL A 119 1.62 -8.33 -12.43
C VAL A 119 0.17 -8.44 -11.96
N MET A 120 -0.78 -8.03 -12.80
CA MET A 120 -2.18 -8.18 -12.47
C MET A 120 -2.60 -9.65 -12.54
N VAL A 121 -3.14 -10.17 -11.44
CA VAL A 121 -3.56 -11.58 -11.34
C VAL A 121 -5.06 -11.73 -11.13
N ASN A 122 -5.76 -10.67 -10.79
CA ASN A 122 -7.21 -10.73 -10.56
C ASN A 122 -7.85 -9.37 -10.78
N ARG A 123 -9.12 -9.37 -11.18
CA ARG A 123 -9.96 -8.18 -11.33
C ARG A 123 -11.35 -8.53 -10.82
N GLY A 124 -11.84 -7.77 -9.85
CA GLY A 124 -13.13 -8.04 -9.23
C GLY A 124 -13.97 -6.79 -9.04
N TRP A 125 -15.28 -6.93 -9.12
CA TRP A 125 -16.23 -5.87 -8.81
C TRP A 125 -16.54 -5.94 -7.32
N GLN A 126 -16.07 -4.97 -6.56
CA GLN A 126 -16.08 -5.01 -5.10
C GLN A 126 -16.54 -3.68 -4.51
N PRO A 127 -17.07 -3.69 -3.27
CA PRO A 127 -17.36 -2.44 -2.58
C PRO A 127 -16.05 -1.69 -2.28
N GLY A 128 -16.04 -0.39 -2.61
CA GLY A 128 -14.93 0.49 -2.30
C GLY A 128 -15.01 1.04 -0.89
N ALA A 129 -13.98 1.81 -0.52
CA ALA A 129 -13.89 2.41 0.81
C ALA A 129 -15.01 3.42 1.10
N ASP A 130 -15.61 4.00 0.06
CA ASP A 130 -16.74 4.93 0.16
C ASP A 130 -18.11 4.24 0.12
N GLY A 131 -18.13 2.90 0.11
CA GLY A 131 -19.36 2.11 0.04
C GLY A 131 -19.90 1.91 -1.37
N GLN A 132 -19.31 2.52 -2.38
CA GLN A 132 -19.69 2.31 -3.78
C GLN A 132 -18.87 1.19 -4.40
N TYR A 133 -19.45 0.45 -5.35
CA TYR A 133 -18.75 -0.63 -6.03
C TYR A 133 -17.80 -0.09 -7.08
N ALA A 134 -16.66 -0.75 -7.22
CA ALA A 134 -15.64 -0.40 -8.20
C ALA A 134 -14.89 -1.66 -8.65
N TRP A 135 -14.23 -1.58 -9.81
CA TRP A 135 -13.31 -2.61 -10.23
C TRP A 135 -12.01 -2.49 -9.43
N VAL A 136 -11.64 -3.60 -8.78
CA VAL A 136 -10.44 -3.72 -7.97
C VAL A 136 -9.51 -4.74 -8.59
N LEU A 137 -8.27 -4.35 -8.81
CA LEU A 137 -7.23 -5.21 -9.38
C LEU A 137 -6.35 -5.73 -8.26
N THR A 138 -5.90 -6.99 -8.40
CA THR A 138 -4.85 -7.55 -7.54
C THR A 138 -3.55 -7.55 -8.32
N TYR A 139 -2.55 -6.87 -7.80
CA TYR A 139 -1.18 -6.90 -8.31
C TYR A 139 -0.33 -7.81 -7.45
N HIS A 140 0.50 -8.62 -8.08
CA HIS A 140 1.23 -9.69 -7.43
C HIS A 140 2.69 -9.65 -7.86
N TRP A 141 3.56 -9.86 -6.89
CA TRP A 141 4.99 -10.07 -7.08
C TRP A 141 5.31 -11.50 -6.69
N PRO A 142 5.47 -12.42 -7.67
CA PRO A 142 5.75 -13.84 -7.38
C PRO A 142 7.14 -14.06 -6.79
N GLU A 143 8.03 -13.09 -6.97
CA GLU A 143 9.34 -13.11 -6.36
C GLU A 143 9.73 -11.68 -5.94
N ILE A 144 10.12 -11.51 -4.69
CA ILE A 144 10.32 -10.18 -4.12
C ILE A 144 11.78 -9.84 -3.78
N ALA A 145 12.72 -10.67 -4.18
CA ALA A 145 14.13 -10.39 -3.93
C ALA A 145 14.58 -9.06 -4.56
N ALA A 146 14.11 -8.74 -5.76
CA ALA A 146 14.43 -7.49 -6.43
C ALA A 146 13.83 -6.28 -5.70
N LEU A 147 12.60 -6.40 -5.17
CA LEU A 147 12.01 -5.35 -4.35
C LEU A 147 12.81 -5.14 -3.06
N ALA A 148 13.23 -6.23 -2.42
CA ALA A 148 14.00 -6.15 -1.19
C ALA A 148 15.37 -5.48 -1.39
N ALA A 149 15.88 -5.45 -2.61
CA ALA A 149 17.12 -4.77 -2.96
C ALA A 149 16.97 -3.27 -3.14
N LEU A 150 15.75 -2.74 -3.21
CA LEU A 150 15.51 -1.31 -3.37
C LEU A 150 15.87 -0.55 -2.10
N ARG A 151 16.55 0.59 -2.27
CA ARG A 151 17.00 1.45 -1.17
C ARG A 151 16.53 2.88 -1.38
#